data_f56c5d2ed261dff55fda60a24198a603
#
_entry.id   f56c5d2ed261dff55fda60a24198a603
#
_cell.length_a   1.000
_cell.length_b   1.000
_cell.length_c   1.000
_cell.angle_alpha   90.00
_cell.angle_beta   90.00
_cell.angle_gamma   90.00
#
_symmetry.space_group_name_H-M   'P 1'
#
loop_
_entity.id
_entity.type
_entity.pdbx_description
1 polymer ?
#
loop_
_entity_poly.entity_id
_entity_poly.type
_entity_poly.pdbx_seq_one_letter_code
_entity_poly.pdbx_strand_id
1 'polypeptide(L)'
;MMNLPLLYWAYEESKNPSFLHIAMKHADTAAKVFIRPDGSSRHIVEFDPVTGDCNGSYGGQGMSYGSSWTRGQGWALYGFTLSYMHTKKERYLETAERVADYFISCIPESGLIPVDFYQDPSCDWRDDTAGAIAACGLIELSKVTKNWKKQKYMDAAI
;
A
#
# COMPACT_ATOMS: atom_id res chain seq x y z
N MET A 1 -1.80 -6.33 3.73
CA MET A 1 -2.88 -5.71 2.93
C MET A 1 -3.40 -6.62 1.83
N MET A 2 -2.56 -7.17 0.96
CA MET A 2 -3.00 -7.94 -0.24
C MET A 2 -3.73 -9.27 0.04
N ASN A 3 -3.74 -9.77 1.27
CA ASN A 3 -4.55 -10.95 1.63
C ASN A 3 -6.00 -10.59 2.04
N LEU A 4 -6.30 -9.30 2.24
CA LEU A 4 -7.65 -8.87 2.63
C LEU A 4 -8.72 -9.10 1.56
N PRO A 5 -8.43 -9.01 0.23
CA PRO A 5 -9.40 -9.35 -0.80
C PRO A 5 -10.05 -10.72 -0.62
N LEU A 6 -9.30 -11.72 -0.10
CA LEU A 6 -9.86 -13.03 0.21
C LEU A 6 -10.95 -12.96 1.29
N LEU A 7 -10.77 -12.12 2.31
CA LEU A 7 -11.77 -11.93 3.35
C LEU A 7 -12.99 -11.14 2.85
N TYR A 8 -12.78 -10.14 1.99
CA TYR A 8 -13.88 -9.43 1.35
C TYR A 8 -14.70 -10.36 0.48
N TRP A 9 -14.04 -11.16 -0.37
CA TRP A 9 -14.69 -12.19 -1.17
C TRP A 9 -15.45 -13.20 -0.31
N ALA A 10 -14.82 -13.72 0.76
CA ALA A 10 -15.48 -14.66 1.67
C ALA A 10 -16.75 -14.07 2.32
N TYR A 11 -16.73 -12.77 2.64
CA TYR A 11 -17.93 -12.06 3.09
C TYR A 11 -19.00 -11.97 1.98
N GLU A 12 -18.60 -11.62 0.76
CA GLU A 12 -19.51 -11.50 -0.38
C GLU A 12 -20.21 -12.82 -0.70
N GLU A 13 -19.51 -13.95 -0.59
CA GLU A 13 -20.05 -15.29 -0.83
C GLU A 13 -20.90 -15.81 0.36
N SER A 14 -20.36 -15.76 1.56
CA SER A 14 -20.97 -16.40 2.74
C SER A 14 -21.98 -15.51 3.47
N LYS A 15 -21.94 -14.19 3.24
CA LYS A 15 -22.66 -13.15 4.01
C LYS A 15 -22.32 -13.15 5.52
N ASN A 16 -21.26 -13.85 5.93
CA ASN A 16 -20.81 -13.85 7.33
C ASN A 16 -20.07 -12.54 7.64
N PRO A 17 -20.63 -11.67 8.52
CA PRO A 17 -20.05 -10.34 8.78
C PRO A 17 -18.69 -10.40 9.49
N SER A 18 -18.30 -11.52 10.06
CA SER A 18 -17.01 -11.68 10.72
C SER A 18 -15.84 -11.48 9.76
N PHE A 19 -15.96 -11.94 8.51
CA PHE A 19 -14.91 -11.76 7.52
C PHE A 19 -14.68 -10.28 7.19
N LEU A 20 -15.76 -9.53 6.96
CA LEU A 20 -15.69 -8.09 6.71
C LEU A 20 -15.11 -7.35 7.93
N HIS A 21 -15.57 -7.69 9.12
CA HIS A 21 -15.10 -7.07 10.36
C HIS A 21 -13.59 -7.28 10.57
N ILE A 22 -13.09 -8.50 10.39
CA ILE A 22 -11.66 -8.83 10.50
C ILE A 22 -10.87 -8.07 9.45
N ALA A 23 -11.32 -8.06 8.19
CA ALA A 23 -10.64 -7.36 7.11
C ALA A 23 -10.52 -5.86 7.39
N MET A 24 -11.61 -5.22 7.82
CA MET A 24 -11.61 -3.79 8.16
C MET A 24 -10.72 -3.48 9.36
N LYS A 25 -10.78 -4.27 10.43
CA LYS A 25 -9.89 -4.10 11.60
C LYS A 25 -8.41 -4.19 11.21
N HIS A 26 -8.08 -5.17 10.37
CA HIS A 26 -6.70 -5.30 9.86
C HIS A 26 -6.31 -4.10 9.00
N ALA A 27 -7.18 -3.65 8.09
CA ALA A 27 -6.91 -2.47 7.26
C ALA A 27 -6.73 -1.19 8.10
N ASP A 28 -7.57 -0.98 9.11
CA ASP A 28 -7.48 0.15 10.04
C ASP A 28 -6.14 0.14 10.81
N THR A 29 -5.75 -1.02 11.34
CA THR A 29 -4.46 -1.20 12.00
C THR A 29 -3.31 -0.93 11.05
N ALA A 30 -3.36 -1.47 9.83
CA ALA A 30 -2.33 -1.26 8.82
C ALA A 30 -2.20 0.22 8.44
N ALA A 31 -3.31 0.93 8.24
CA ALA A 31 -3.30 2.37 7.94
C ALA A 31 -2.64 3.18 9.06
N LYS A 32 -2.91 2.82 10.32
CA LYS A 32 -2.39 3.52 11.50
C LYS A 32 -0.90 3.28 11.72
N VAL A 33 -0.41 2.04 11.56
CA VAL A 33 0.93 1.66 12.00
C VAL A 33 1.93 1.45 10.88
N PHE A 34 1.49 1.04 9.67
CA PHE A 34 2.40 0.85 8.54
C PHE A 34 2.60 2.10 7.70
N ILE A 35 1.58 2.94 7.56
CA ILE A 35 1.67 4.12 6.68
C ILE A 35 2.13 5.32 7.49
N ARG A 36 3.27 5.91 7.07
CA ARG A 36 3.82 7.12 7.67
C ARG A 36 3.05 8.36 7.22
N PRO A 37 3.22 9.51 7.89
CA PRO A 37 2.52 10.75 7.50
C PRO A 37 2.78 11.21 6.07
N ASP A 38 3.98 10.94 5.54
CA ASP A 38 4.38 11.27 4.16
C ASP A 38 3.81 10.32 3.10
N GLY A 39 3.15 9.23 3.50
CA GLY A 39 2.61 8.20 2.59
C GLY A 39 3.54 7.02 2.37
N SER A 40 4.78 7.07 2.87
CA SER A 40 5.68 5.92 2.80
C SER A 40 5.22 4.79 3.72
N SER A 41 5.58 3.55 3.40
CA SER A 41 5.20 2.38 4.19
C SER A 41 6.37 1.81 4.99
N ARG A 42 6.11 1.35 6.21
CA ARG A 42 7.02 0.48 6.96
C ARG A 42 6.94 -0.93 6.40
N HIS A 43 8.03 -1.69 6.50
CA HIS A 43 8.05 -3.07 6.03
C HIS A 43 7.50 -4.03 7.08
N ILE A 44 8.14 -4.12 8.25
CA ILE A 44 7.73 -5.00 9.34
C ILE A 44 7.36 -4.15 10.54
N VAL A 45 6.24 -4.49 11.18
CA VAL A 45 5.81 -3.90 12.45
C VAL A 45 5.58 -5.03 13.44
N GLU A 46 6.18 -4.90 14.61
CA GLU A 46 6.02 -5.84 15.71
C GLU A 46 4.95 -5.36 16.70
N PHE A 47 4.15 -6.28 17.16
CA PHE A 47 3.12 -6.03 18.17
C PHE A 47 3.35 -6.89 19.40
N ASP A 48 3.07 -6.34 20.55
CA ASP A 48 2.97 -7.11 21.77
C ASP A 48 1.80 -8.12 21.66
N PRO A 49 2.03 -9.42 21.83
CA PRO A 49 0.99 -10.44 21.64
C PRO A 49 -0.09 -10.41 22.72
N VAL A 50 0.15 -9.73 23.86
CA VAL A 50 -0.78 -9.65 24.98
C VAL A 50 -1.59 -8.37 24.93
N THR A 51 -0.91 -7.22 24.74
CA THR A 51 -1.57 -5.90 24.75
C THR A 51 -2.02 -5.45 23.35
N GLY A 52 -1.39 -5.95 22.30
CA GLY A 52 -1.61 -5.48 20.92
C GLY A 52 -0.91 -4.15 20.61
N ASP A 53 -0.07 -3.65 21.53
CA ASP A 53 0.67 -2.42 21.31
C ASP A 53 1.78 -2.59 20.26
N CYS A 54 2.06 -1.53 19.52
CA CYS A 54 3.15 -1.52 18.53
C CYS A 54 4.49 -1.34 19.26
N ASN A 55 5.35 -2.36 19.23
CA ASN A 55 6.66 -2.37 19.88
C ASN A 55 7.77 -1.76 19.01
N GLY A 56 7.56 -1.67 17.69
CA GLY A 56 8.56 -1.13 16.79
C GLY A 56 8.34 -1.55 15.33
N SER A 57 9.28 -1.12 14.48
CA SER A 57 9.29 -1.51 13.07
C SER A 57 10.72 -1.84 12.61
N TYR A 58 10.83 -2.72 11.62
CA TYR A 58 12.11 -3.24 11.12
C TYR A 58 12.18 -3.13 9.60
N GLY A 59 13.42 -3.09 9.05
CA GLY A 59 13.67 -2.94 7.62
C GLY A 59 13.27 -4.16 6.78
N GLY A 60 13.61 -5.35 7.21
CA GLY A 60 13.32 -6.60 6.49
C GLY A 60 13.97 -6.65 5.10
N GLN A 61 13.16 -6.65 4.03
CA GLN A 61 13.63 -6.71 2.64
C GLN A 61 14.05 -5.35 2.07
N GLY A 62 13.81 -4.25 2.77
CA GLY A 62 14.30 -2.92 2.40
C GLY A 62 15.80 -2.76 2.68
N MET A 63 16.38 -1.65 2.24
CA MET A 63 17.81 -1.38 2.37
C MET A 63 18.24 -1.12 3.80
N SER A 64 17.39 -0.56 4.65
CA SER A 64 17.71 -0.21 6.03
C SER A 64 16.46 -0.06 6.90
N TYR A 65 16.71 0.09 8.20
CA TYR A 65 15.67 0.51 9.14
C TYR A 65 15.10 1.87 8.73
N GLY A 66 13.79 1.96 8.64
CA GLY A 66 13.11 3.20 8.27
C GLY A 66 13.05 3.48 6.76
N SER A 67 13.68 2.67 5.93
CA SER A 67 13.63 2.81 4.48
C SER A 67 12.23 2.53 3.88
N SER A 68 12.08 2.71 2.59
CA SER A 68 10.83 2.52 1.86
C SER A 68 10.97 1.46 0.78
N TRP A 69 10.85 0.20 1.18
CA TRP A 69 10.84 -0.95 0.29
C TRP A 69 9.70 -0.85 -0.72
N THR A 70 10.03 -0.79 -2.01
CA THR A 70 9.09 -0.40 -3.05
C THR A 70 7.96 -1.40 -3.25
N ARG A 71 8.22 -2.70 -3.10
CA ARG A 71 7.16 -3.72 -3.18
C ARG A 71 6.16 -3.61 -2.04
N GLY A 72 6.63 -3.31 -0.83
CA GLY A 72 5.77 -3.01 0.31
C GLY A 72 4.88 -1.79 0.07
N GLN A 73 5.45 -0.77 -0.57
CA GLN A 73 4.72 0.44 -0.97
C GLN A 73 3.65 0.11 -2.03
N GLY A 74 3.99 -0.68 -3.06
CA GLY A 74 3.03 -1.16 -4.05
C GLY A 74 1.89 -1.98 -3.43
N TRP A 75 2.21 -2.88 -2.48
CA TRP A 75 1.19 -3.63 -1.75
C TRP A 75 0.26 -2.75 -0.91
N ALA A 76 0.78 -1.68 -0.31
CA ALA A 76 -0.03 -0.72 0.43
C ALA A 76 -0.98 0.02 -0.51
N LEU A 77 -0.47 0.57 -1.60
CA LEU A 77 -1.25 1.27 -2.62
C LEU A 77 -2.41 0.41 -3.13
N TYR A 78 -2.11 -0.76 -3.67
CA TYR A 78 -3.13 -1.62 -4.26
C TYR A 78 -4.08 -2.18 -3.20
N GLY A 79 -3.57 -2.61 -2.04
CA GLY A 79 -4.38 -3.17 -0.97
C GLY A 79 -5.37 -2.18 -0.35
N PHE A 80 -5.00 -0.91 -0.17
CA PHE A 80 -5.94 0.11 0.31
C PHE A 80 -6.95 0.51 -0.76
N THR A 81 -6.55 0.55 -2.04
CA THR A 81 -7.48 0.76 -3.16
C THR A 81 -8.56 -0.33 -3.18
N LEU A 82 -8.17 -1.61 -3.10
CA LEU A 82 -9.12 -2.72 -3.03
C LEU A 82 -9.99 -2.66 -1.77
N SER A 83 -9.42 -2.30 -0.62
CA SER A 83 -10.21 -2.13 0.61
C SER A 83 -11.27 -1.05 0.47
N TYR A 84 -10.98 0.06 -0.21
CA TYR A 84 -11.98 1.07 -0.56
C TYR A 84 -13.05 0.51 -1.51
N MET A 85 -12.64 -0.22 -2.55
CA MET A 85 -13.56 -0.77 -3.55
C MET A 85 -14.61 -1.69 -2.91
N HIS A 86 -14.21 -2.54 -1.95
CA HIS A 86 -15.11 -3.45 -1.25
C HIS A 86 -15.94 -2.78 -0.14
N THR A 87 -15.39 -1.78 0.55
CA THR A 87 -16.04 -1.23 1.76
C THR A 87 -16.66 0.14 1.59
N LYS A 88 -16.25 0.88 0.55
CA LYS A 88 -16.61 2.29 0.30
C LYS A 88 -16.29 3.23 1.48
N LYS A 89 -15.31 2.87 2.32
CA LYS A 89 -14.88 3.70 3.44
C LYS A 89 -13.83 4.71 3.00
N GLU A 90 -14.18 5.99 2.98
CA GLU A 90 -13.32 7.10 2.49
C GLU A 90 -11.91 7.08 3.09
N ARG A 91 -11.74 6.70 4.35
CA ARG A 91 -10.43 6.60 4.98
C ARG A 91 -9.44 5.67 4.25
N TYR A 92 -9.95 4.65 3.54
CA TYR A 92 -9.10 3.76 2.73
C TYR A 92 -8.74 4.40 1.39
N LEU A 93 -9.65 5.17 0.79
CA LEU A 93 -9.35 5.97 -0.39
C LEU A 93 -8.29 7.04 -0.09
N GLU A 94 -8.47 7.80 0.98
CA GLU A 94 -7.51 8.81 1.43
C GLU A 94 -6.12 8.20 1.70
N THR A 95 -6.08 7.01 2.30
CA THR A 95 -4.83 6.29 2.54
C THR A 95 -4.21 5.81 1.23
N ALA A 96 -4.99 5.23 0.31
CA ALA A 96 -4.51 4.81 -1.00
C ALA A 96 -3.96 5.99 -1.82
N GLU A 97 -4.65 7.12 -1.84
CA GLU A 97 -4.22 8.33 -2.52
C GLU A 97 -2.90 8.87 -1.95
N ARG A 98 -2.75 8.91 -0.63
CA ARG A 98 -1.52 9.37 0.02
C ARG A 98 -0.34 8.44 -0.29
N VAL A 99 -0.55 7.13 -0.27
CA VAL A 99 0.46 6.13 -0.63
C VAL A 99 0.83 6.22 -2.12
N ALA A 100 -0.17 6.43 -2.99
CA ALA A 100 0.04 6.63 -4.43
C ALA A 100 0.84 7.90 -4.73
N ASP A 101 0.47 9.01 -4.08
CA ASP A 101 1.14 10.29 -4.26
C ASP A 101 2.63 10.21 -3.86
N TYR A 102 2.94 9.50 -2.75
CA TYR A 102 4.31 9.22 -2.36
C TYR A 102 5.03 8.33 -3.39
N PHE A 103 4.44 7.21 -3.80
CA PHE A 103 5.04 6.32 -4.79
C PHE A 103 5.41 7.07 -6.07
N ILE A 104 4.45 7.83 -6.61
CA ILE A 104 4.62 8.62 -7.84
C ILE A 104 5.75 9.64 -7.69
N SER A 105 5.85 10.31 -6.54
CA SER A 105 6.91 11.29 -6.28
C SER A 105 8.31 10.68 -6.23
N CYS A 106 8.40 9.36 -6.03
CA CYS A 106 9.66 8.62 -5.95
C CYS A 106 10.00 7.85 -7.24
N ILE A 107 9.14 7.84 -8.25
CA ILE A 107 9.45 7.18 -9.54
C ILE A 107 10.65 7.88 -10.17
N PRO A 108 11.76 7.16 -10.47
CA PRO A 108 12.88 7.75 -11.16
C PRO A 108 12.51 8.19 -12.58
N GLU A 109 13.26 9.14 -13.14
CA GLU A 109 13.08 9.62 -14.52
C GLU A 109 13.16 8.49 -15.56
N SER A 110 13.93 7.44 -15.27
CA SER A 110 14.01 6.23 -16.10
C SER A 110 12.75 5.36 -16.10
N GLY A 111 11.81 5.55 -15.17
CA GLY A 111 10.65 4.68 -14.94
C GLY A 111 10.98 3.33 -14.30
N LEU A 112 12.26 2.98 -14.13
CA LEU A 112 12.68 1.70 -13.55
C LEU A 112 12.62 1.77 -12.02
N ILE A 113 11.72 1.00 -11.42
CA ILE A 113 11.49 1.05 -9.97
C ILE A 113 12.66 0.40 -9.21
N PRO A 114 13.31 1.11 -8.27
CA PRO A 114 14.37 0.55 -7.45
C PRO A 114 13.80 -0.44 -6.43
N VAL A 115 14.67 -1.26 -5.81
CA VAL A 115 14.25 -2.16 -4.71
C VAL A 115 13.78 -1.35 -3.49
N ASP A 116 14.36 -0.20 -3.25
CA ASP A 116 14.00 0.69 -2.15
C ASP A 116 14.15 2.15 -2.61
N PHE A 117 13.21 3.01 -2.25
CA PHE A 117 13.27 4.42 -2.62
C PHE A 117 14.41 5.20 -1.92
N TYR A 118 15.03 4.60 -0.90
CA TYR A 118 16.19 5.15 -0.21
C TYR A 118 17.50 4.44 -0.56
N GLN A 119 17.50 3.59 -1.62
CA GLN A 119 18.77 2.98 -2.05
C GLN A 119 19.73 4.03 -2.59
N ASP A 120 21.05 3.75 -2.43
CA ASP A 120 22.09 4.60 -2.96
C ASP A 120 21.92 4.76 -4.48
N PRO A 121 22.03 5.99 -5.04
CA PRO A 121 21.92 6.23 -6.48
C PRO A 121 22.89 5.41 -7.35
N SER A 122 24.02 4.97 -6.79
CA SER A 122 24.97 4.08 -7.48
C SER A 122 24.51 2.62 -7.52
N CYS A 123 23.48 2.26 -6.75
CA CYS A 123 22.90 0.92 -6.74
C CYS A 123 21.91 0.78 -7.90
N ASP A 124 22.09 -0.23 -8.73
CA ASP A 124 21.26 -0.50 -9.92
C ASP A 124 20.19 -1.57 -9.70
N TRP A 125 19.96 -2.00 -8.46
CA TRP A 125 18.95 -3.01 -8.13
C TRP A 125 17.54 -2.51 -8.42
N ARG A 126 16.75 -3.35 -9.10
CA ARG A 126 15.38 -3.04 -9.53
C ARG A 126 14.38 -4.03 -8.97
N ASP A 127 13.15 -3.57 -8.81
CA ASP A 127 12.01 -4.39 -8.43
C ASP A 127 10.86 -4.22 -9.44
N ASP A 128 10.94 -4.95 -10.55
CA ASP A 128 9.93 -4.89 -11.60
C ASP A 128 8.55 -5.34 -11.10
N THR A 129 8.53 -6.23 -10.09
CA THR A 129 7.30 -6.65 -9.43
C THR A 129 6.63 -5.49 -8.71
N ALA A 130 7.41 -4.61 -8.05
CA ALA A 130 6.87 -3.41 -7.40
C ALA A 130 6.23 -2.47 -8.41
N GLY A 131 6.87 -2.28 -9.57
CA GLY A 131 6.32 -1.49 -10.68
C GLY A 131 4.98 -2.05 -11.18
N ALA A 132 4.93 -3.34 -11.47
CA ALA A 132 3.69 -4.00 -11.94
C ALA A 132 2.54 -3.92 -10.91
N ILE A 133 2.82 -4.13 -9.62
CA ILE A 133 1.83 -4.02 -8.54
C ILE A 133 1.33 -2.57 -8.43
N ALA A 134 2.24 -1.61 -8.44
CA ALA A 134 1.88 -0.19 -8.36
C ALA A 134 1.04 0.24 -9.56
N ALA A 135 1.39 -0.17 -10.77
CA ALA A 135 0.60 0.10 -11.98
C ALA A 135 -0.83 -0.45 -11.85
N CYS A 136 -1.00 -1.70 -11.42
CA CYS A 136 -2.33 -2.26 -11.14
C CYS A 136 -3.09 -1.41 -10.10
N GLY A 137 -2.43 -1.05 -9.00
CA GLY A 137 -3.04 -0.23 -7.96
C GLY A 137 -3.45 1.17 -8.45
N LEU A 138 -2.61 1.83 -9.25
CA LEU A 138 -2.87 3.15 -9.83
C LEU A 138 -4.03 3.12 -10.84
N ILE A 139 -4.09 2.09 -11.70
CA ILE A 139 -5.22 1.90 -12.63
C ILE A 139 -6.53 1.75 -11.86
N GLU A 140 -6.58 0.90 -10.84
CA GLU A 140 -7.81 0.73 -10.04
C GLU A 140 -8.15 2.00 -9.24
N LEU A 141 -7.15 2.67 -8.68
CA LEU A 141 -7.35 3.94 -7.96
C LEU A 141 -7.90 5.03 -8.87
N SER A 142 -7.43 5.12 -10.13
CA SER A 142 -7.92 6.07 -11.11
C SER A 142 -9.42 5.95 -11.40
N LYS A 143 -9.98 4.73 -11.29
CA LYS A 143 -11.42 4.48 -11.52
C LYS A 143 -12.30 5.00 -10.39
N VAL A 144 -11.77 5.11 -9.18
CA VAL A 144 -12.55 5.40 -7.96
C VAL A 144 -12.24 6.74 -7.32
N THR A 145 -11.15 7.38 -7.69
CA THR A 145 -10.75 8.70 -7.18
C THR A 145 -11.54 9.85 -7.82
N LYS A 146 -11.39 11.08 -7.30
CA LYS A 146 -12.01 12.28 -7.85
C LYS A 146 -11.48 12.59 -9.26
N ASN A 147 -12.33 13.14 -10.12
CA ASN A 147 -12.05 13.34 -11.55
C ASN A 147 -10.70 14.03 -11.84
N TRP A 148 -10.32 15.03 -11.03
CA TRP A 148 -9.08 15.78 -11.24
C TRP A 148 -7.80 15.00 -10.92
N LYS A 149 -7.89 13.88 -10.18
CA LYS A 149 -6.75 12.99 -9.87
C LYS A 149 -6.61 11.83 -10.85
N LYS A 150 -7.67 11.48 -11.58
CA LYS A 150 -7.71 10.28 -12.44
C LYS A 150 -6.57 10.23 -13.44
N GLN A 151 -6.36 11.34 -14.16
CA GLN A 151 -5.34 11.41 -15.19
C GLN A 151 -3.95 11.25 -14.59
N LYS A 152 -3.65 11.91 -13.45
CA LYS A 152 -2.37 11.77 -12.74
C LYS A 152 -2.03 10.30 -12.43
N TYR A 153 -3.00 9.53 -11.92
CA TYR A 153 -2.78 8.13 -11.56
C TYR A 153 -2.67 7.24 -12.79
N MET A 154 -3.43 7.54 -13.84
CA MET A 154 -3.34 6.82 -15.12
C MET A 154 -2.00 7.04 -15.81
N ASP A 155 -1.53 8.28 -15.89
CA ASP A 155 -0.25 8.62 -16.53
C ASP A 155 0.94 7.99 -15.79
N ALA A 156 0.85 7.87 -14.47
CA ALA A 156 1.90 7.25 -13.67
C ALA A 156 1.88 5.70 -13.72
N ALA A 157 0.82 5.10 -14.26
CA ALA A 157 0.68 3.64 -14.39
C ALA A 157 1.20 3.09 -15.73
N ILE A 158 1.51 3.97 -16.68
CA ILE A 158 1.96 3.65 -18.04
C ILE A 158 3.46 3.91 -18.19
#